data_77205f2d4e4ad6507faa77cbdcf74fa9
#
_entry.id   77205f2d4e4ad6507faa77cbdcf74fa9
#
_cell.length_a   1.000
_cell.length_b   1.000
_cell.length_c   1.000
_cell.angle_alpha   90.00
_cell.angle_beta   90.00
_cell.angle_gamma   90.00
#
_symmetry.space_group_name_H-M   'P 1'
#
loop_
_entity.id
_entity.type
_entity.pdbx_description
1 polymer ?
#
loop_
_entity_poly.entity_id
_entity_poly.type
_entity_poly.pdbx_seq_one_letter_code
_entity_poly.pdbx_strand_id
1 'polypeptide(L)'
;MQVNNRKMYHFNCPKSHQEIWTIDNEFIVDDNYNASLVDKALRHDYRIKIKDETPALSSVLRYNYKTDFENVSIKHMKMFLEDSMRMLHEANIALRELALEEFRRKYHPELPSRYSSIWVCNKAGLKYWEKTFNSDVKDEDKRDLFKLNLTGTLFKTSDEFLPEFGQSYKSIYETADKYWEPNFKDKHDEKKVEYLFKGKVRVLEKVDYTNMK
;
A
#
# COMPACT_ATOMS: atom_id res chain seq x y z
N MET A 1 15.93 -12.43 -4.33
CA MET A 1 16.38 -13.44 -5.33
C MET A 1 16.23 -12.90 -6.74
N GLN A 2 17.09 -13.31 -7.65
CA GLN A 2 16.92 -12.99 -9.07
C GLN A 2 15.93 -13.97 -9.71
N VAL A 3 15.06 -13.45 -10.56
CA VAL A 3 14.06 -14.24 -11.28
C VAL A 3 14.11 -13.94 -12.78
N ASN A 4 13.82 -14.96 -13.60
CA ASN A 4 13.71 -14.81 -15.05
C ASN A 4 12.42 -15.49 -15.52
N ASN A 5 11.59 -14.74 -16.22
CA ASN A 5 10.29 -15.20 -16.73
C ASN A 5 9.35 -15.77 -15.65
N ARG A 6 9.39 -15.20 -14.43
CA ARG A 6 8.54 -15.63 -13.31
C ARG A 6 7.11 -15.12 -13.48
N LYS A 7 6.13 -16.00 -13.49
CA LYS A 7 4.71 -15.64 -13.53
C LYS A 7 4.22 -15.31 -12.12
N MET A 8 3.66 -14.11 -11.96
CA MET A 8 3.10 -13.58 -10.70
C MET A 8 1.84 -12.78 -11.00
N TYR A 9 1.17 -12.31 -9.93
CA TYR A 9 -0.09 -11.58 -10.02
C TYR A 9 0.03 -10.24 -9.29
N HIS A 10 -0.60 -9.20 -9.86
CA HIS A 10 -0.63 -7.86 -9.31
C HIS A 10 -2.06 -7.31 -9.30
N PHE A 11 -2.42 -6.68 -8.19
CA PHE A 11 -3.68 -5.98 -7.99
C PHE A 11 -3.50 -4.49 -8.24
N ASN A 12 -3.86 -4.01 -9.42
CA ASN A 12 -3.71 -2.60 -9.77
C ASN A 12 -4.93 -1.77 -9.35
N CYS A 13 -4.68 -0.59 -8.77
CA CYS A 13 -5.74 0.38 -8.49
C CYS A 13 -6.26 0.95 -9.83
N PRO A 14 -7.57 0.92 -10.11
CA PRO A 14 -8.11 1.34 -11.41
C PRO A 14 -7.85 2.82 -11.76
N LYS A 15 -7.50 3.65 -10.77
CA LYS A 15 -7.19 5.08 -10.95
C LYS A 15 -5.69 5.37 -11.06
N SER A 16 -4.83 4.34 -11.08
CA SER A 16 -3.37 4.47 -11.03
C SER A 16 -2.72 3.88 -12.27
N HIS A 17 -1.95 4.69 -12.99
CA HIS A 17 -1.07 4.26 -14.09
C HIS A 17 -1.74 3.34 -15.13
N GLN A 18 -2.99 3.59 -15.48
CA GLN A 18 -3.77 2.71 -16.37
C GLN A 18 -3.09 2.49 -17.73
N GLU A 19 -2.33 3.48 -18.20
CA GLU A 19 -1.63 3.45 -19.48
C GLU A 19 -0.59 2.34 -19.61
N ILE A 20 0.03 1.94 -18.51
CA ILE A 20 1.04 0.86 -18.51
C ILE A 20 0.45 -0.53 -18.30
N TRP A 21 -0.78 -0.63 -17.79
CA TRP A 21 -1.44 -1.90 -17.48
C TRP A 21 -2.28 -2.44 -18.67
N THR A 22 -1.71 -2.39 -19.87
CA THR A 22 -2.31 -2.96 -21.10
C THR A 22 -1.67 -4.30 -21.43
N ILE A 23 -2.45 -5.23 -22.02
CA ILE A 23 -1.97 -6.57 -22.38
C ILE A 23 -0.80 -6.43 -23.37
N ASP A 24 0.21 -7.27 -23.22
CA ASP A 24 1.46 -7.30 -23.96
C ASP A 24 2.40 -6.08 -23.75
N ASN A 25 1.99 -5.09 -22.96
CA ASN A 25 2.89 -3.99 -22.64
C ASN A 25 4.05 -4.46 -21.74
N GLU A 26 5.22 -3.86 -21.99
CA GLU A 26 6.43 -4.07 -21.20
C GLU A 26 6.88 -2.73 -20.57
N PHE A 27 7.23 -2.75 -19.31
CA PHE A 27 7.77 -1.59 -18.61
C PHE A 27 8.83 -2.00 -17.57
N ILE A 28 9.55 -1.01 -17.06
CA ILE A 28 10.60 -1.23 -16.05
C ILE A 28 10.13 -0.61 -14.73
N VAL A 29 10.22 -1.41 -13.67
CA VAL A 29 10.09 -0.95 -12.29
C VAL A 29 11.51 -0.72 -11.75
N ASP A 30 11.87 0.53 -11.59
CA ASP A 30 13.17 0.99 -11.08
C ASP A 30 12.99 1.98 -9.92
N ASP A 31 14.04 2.69 -9.54
CA ASP A 31 13.98 3.65 -8.43
C ASP A 31 13.12 4.89 -8.74
N ASN A 32 12.75 5.12 -10.00
CA ASN A 32 11.84 6.20 -10.41
C ASN A 32 10.38 5.74 -10.44
N TYR A 33 10.13 4.43 -10.31
CA TYR A 33 8.77 3.91 -10.22
C TYR A 33 8.13 4.38 -8.90
N ASN A 34 6.95 4.97 -9.00
CA ASN A 34 6.23 5.47 -7.85
C ASN A 34 5.13 4.49 -7.43
N ALA A 35 5.32 3.84 -6.31
CA ALA A 35 4.30 3.00 -5.70
C ALA A 35 3.18 3.89 -5.13
N SER A 36 2.08 4.02 -5.85
CA SER A 36 1.00 5.00 -5.60
C SER A 36 0.49 5.05 -4.15
N LEU A 37 0.50 3.92 -3.43
CA LEU A 37 0.05 3.86 -2.03
C LEU A 37 0.99 4.64 -1.11
N VAL A 38 2.29 4.44 -1.26
CA VAL A 38 3.31 5.08 -0.43
C VAL A 38 3.44 6.55 -0.78
N ASP A 39 3.45 6.88 -2.08
CA ASP A 39 3.51 8.25 -2.55
C ASP A 39 2.33 9.08 -2.02
N LYS A 40 1.12 8.54 -2.09
CA LYS A 40 -0.07 9.19 -1.55
C LYS A 40 0.07 9.45 -0.04
N ALA A 41 0.55 8.49 0.73
CA ALA A 41 0.71 8.64 2.18
C ALA A 41 1.78 9.67 2.56
N LEU A 42 2.86 9.77 1.78
CA LEU A 42 3.98 10.67 2.07
C LEU A 42 3.81 12.10 1.55
N ARG A 43 3.06 12.31 0.47
CA ARG A 43 2.94 13.61 -0.19
C ARG A 43 1.64 14.34 0.09
N HIS A 44 0.65 13.70 0.73
CA HIS A 44 -0.61 14.36 1.00
C HIS A 44 -0.50 15.30 2.20
N ASP A 45 -0.82 16.56 1.95
CA ASP A 45 -1.17 17.50 3.01
C ASP A 45 -2.47 17.03 3.67
N TYR A 46 -2.42 16.81 4.98
CA TYR A 46 -3.62 16.43 5.74
C TYR A 46 -4.56 17.62 5.83
N ARG A 47 -5.63 17.61 5.02
CA ARG A 47 -6.63 18.66 4.94
C ARG A 47 -8.03 18.10 5.18
N ILE A 48 -8.83 18.81 5.96
CA ILE A 48 -10.24 18.47 6.23
C ILE A 48 -11.13 19.42 5.47
N LYS A 49 -12.18 18.89 4.81
CA LYS A 49 -13.17 19.72 4.13
C LYS A 49 -14.21 20.22 5.15
N ILE A 50 -14.24 21.52 5.39
CA ILE A 50 -15.23 22.17 6.24
C ILE A 50 -15.97 23.21 5.39
N LYS A 51 -17.24 22.94 5.06
CA LYS A 51 -18.04 23.75 4.13
C LYS A 51 -17.29 23.90 2.79
N ASP A 52 -16.96 25.13 2.41
CA ASP A 52 -16.27 25.45 1.16
C ASP A 52 -14.74 25.63 1.33
N GLU A 53 -14.24 25.45 2.55
CA GLU A 53 -12.83 25.58 2.89
C GLU A 53 -12.17 24.22 3.12
N THR A 54 -10.87 24.13 2.85
CA THR A 54 -10.04 22.94 3.08
C THR A 54 -8.83 23.27 3.94
N PRO A 55 -9.04 23.67 5.22
CA PRO A 55 -7.95 24.04 6.10
C PRO A 55 -7.08 22.82 6.46
N ALA A 56 -5.81 23.06 6.80
CA ALA A 56 -4.97 22.01 7.34
C ALA A 56 -5.52 21.50 8.69
N LEU A 57 -5.33 20.19 8.96
CA LEU A 57 -5.80 19.57 10.20
C LEU A 57 -5.34 20.32 11.46
N SER A 58 -4.08 20.79 11.47
CA SER A 58 -3.54 21.57 12.59
C SER A 58 -4.31 22.87 12.86
N SER A 59 -4.80 23.53 11.80
CA SER A 59 -5.61 24.73 11.92
C SER A 59 -7.00 24.41 12.48
N VAL A 60 -7.59 23.31 12.04
CA VAL A 60 -8.91 22.84 12.53
C VAL A 60 -8.82 22.45 14.00
N LEU A 61 -7.80 21.70 14.39
CA LEU A 61 -7.59 21.31 15.80
C LEU A 61 -7.37 22.53 16.71
N ARG A 62 -6.62 23.55 16.24
CA ARG A 62 -6.43 24.80 17.00
C ARG A 62 -7.72 25.61 17.13
N TYR A 63 -8.52 25.66 16.07
CA TYR A 63 -9.75 26.44 16.03
C TYR A 63 -10.84 25.81 16.89
N ASN A 64 -11.01 24.49 16.83
CA ASN A 64 -12.06 23.77 17.55
C ASN A 64 -11.87 23.72 19.07
N TYR A 65 -10.68 23.97 19.58
CA TYR A 65 -10.46 24.17 21.02
C TYR A 65 -11.12 25.45 21.56
N LYS A 66 -11.60 26.36 20.68
CA LYS A 66 -12.18 27.65 21.04
C LYS A 66 -13.62 27.87 20.54
N THR A 67 -14.16 26.94 19.74
CA THR A 67 -15.50 27.11 19.18
C THR A 67 -16.52 26.26 19.92
N ASP A 68 -17.65 26.88 20.21
CA ASP A 68 -18.83 26.25 20.79
C ASP A 68 -19.37 25.15 19.86
N PHE A 69 -19.20 23.89 20.26
CA PHE A 69 -19.73 22.74 19.53
C PHE A 69 -21.28 22.69 19.52
N GLU A 70 -21.95 23.54 20.30
CA GLU A 70 -23.41 23.54 20.43
C GLU A 70 -24.16 23.82 19.12
N ASN A 71 -23.50 24.43 18.13
CA ASN A 71 -24.10 24.80 16.85
C ASN A 71 -23.64 23.92 15.67
N VAL A 72 -22.90 22.83 15.90
CA VAL A 72 -22.46 21.94 14.82
C VAL A 72 -23.49 20.85 14.59
N SER A 73 -24.02 20.74 13.36
CA SER A 73 -24.98 19.69 13.05
C SER A 73 -24.34 18.30 13.14
N ILE A 74 -25.11 17.30 13.55
CA ILE A 74 -24.67 15.87 13.61
C ILE A 74 -24.05 15.42 12.29
N LYS A 75 -24.57 15.86 11.15
CA LYS A 75 -24.04 15.57 9.82
C LYS A 75 -22.60 16.08 9.66
N HIS A 76 -22.32 17.31 10.08
CA HIS A 76 -20.97 17.88 10.00
C HIS A 76 -20.01 17.20 10.97
N MET A 77 -20.47 16.83 12.17
CA MET A 77 -19.66 16.07 13.12
C MET A 77 -19.28 14.69 12.57
N LYS A 78 -20.24 14.00 11.92
CA LYS A 78 -19.96 12.71 11.28
C LYS A 78 -18.91 12.83 10.16
N MET A 79 -19.08 13.81 9.27
CA MET A 79 -18.10 14.07 8.19
C MET A 79 -16.71 14.38 8.75
N PHE A 80 -16.65 15.21 9.80
CA PHE A 80 -15.39 15.55 10.47
C PHE A 80 -14.71 14.31 11.07
N LEU A 81 -15.48 13.45 11.72
CA LEU A 81 -14.97 12.22 12.31
C LEU A 81 -14.44 11.26 11.23
N GLU A 82 -15.21 11.05 10.16
CA GLU A 82 -14.80 10.19 9.03
C GLU A 82 -13.50 10.69 8.38
N ASP A 83 -13.41 12.00 8.12
CA ASP A 83 -12.19 12.59 7.57
C ASP A 83 -11.00 12.46 8.53
N SER A 84 -11.22 12.69 9.83
CA SER A 84 -10.18 12.57 10.85
C SER A 84 -9.65 11.13 10.96
N MET A 85 -10.55 10.14 10.92
CA MET A 85 -10.18 8.72 10.94
C MET A 85 -9.38 8.33 9.70
N ARG A 86 -9.80 8.80 8.52
CA ARG A 86 -9.08 8.58 7.26
C ARG A 86 -7.66 9.17 7.32
N MET A 87 -7.54 10.41 7.79
CA MET A 87 -6.24 11.09 7.91
C MET A 87 -5.32 10.40 8.92
N LEU A 88 -5.86 9.95 10.05
CA LEU A 88 -5.10 9.18 11.03
C LEU A 88 -4.61 7.86 10.44
N HIS A 89 -5.44 7.18 9.67
CA HIS A 89 -5.06 5.97 8.96
C HIS A 89 -3.92 6.22 7.97
N GLU A 90 -4.03 7.26 7.13
CA GLU A 90 -2.99 7.66 6.17
C GLU A 90 -1.67 8.04 6.87
N ALA A 91 -1.75 8.76 7.99
CA ALA A 91 -0.58 9.11 8.81
C ALA A 91 0.11 7.86 9.41
N ASN A 92 -0.66 6.88 9.88
CA ASN A 92 -0.11 5.61 10.37
C ASN A 92 0.58 4.81 9.24
N ILE A 93 0.00 4.79 8.02
CA ILE A 93 0.67 4.19 6.86
C ILE A 93 2.00 4.90 6.60
N ALA A 94 2.02 6.24 6.52
CA ALA A 94 3.23 7.00 6.25
C ALA A 94 4.31 6.74 7.31
N LEU A 95 3.94 6.74 8.58
CA LEU A 95 4.86 6.46 9.69
C LEU A 95 5.49 5.06 9.57
N ARG A 96 4.67 4.05 9.28
CA ARG A 96 5.12 2.68 9.10
C ARG A 96 6.08 2.56 7.92
N GLU A 97 5.69 3.11 6.77
CA GLU A 97 6.49 3.03 5.55
C GLU A 97 7.83 3.76 5.70
N LEU A 98 7.86 4.92 6.40
CA LEU A 98 9.10 5.65 6.71
C LEU A 98 10.04 4.80 7.57
N ALA A 99 9.54 4.20 8.65
CA ALA A 99 10.34 3.39 9.55
C ALA A 99 10.90 2.13 8.87
N LEU A 100 10.06 1.44 8.07
CA LEU A 100 10.47 0.28 7.28
C LEU A 100 11.55 0.64 6.26
N GLU A 101 11.39 1.75 5.54
CA GLU A 101 12.36 2.18 4.53
C GLU A 101 13.68 2.64 5.14
N GLU A 102 13.65 3.35 6.29
CA GLU A 102 14.88 3.72 6.99
C GLU A 102 15.64 2.50 7.48
N PHE A 103 14.93 1.50 8.05
CA PHE A 103 15.53 0.23 8.45
C PHE A 103 16.16 -0.49 7.25
N ARG A 104 15.42 -0.60 6.13
CA ARG A 104 15.93 -1.21 4.90
C ARG A 104 17.21 -0.54 4.41
N ARG A 105 17.19 0.80 4.28
CA ARG A 105 18.36 1.55 3.79
C ARG A 105 19.61 1.31 4.64
N LYS A 106 19.42 1.13 5.93
CA LYS A 106 20.53 0.95 6.86
C LYS A 106 21.08 -0.49 6.88
N TYR A 107 20.20 -1.49 6.82
CA TYR A 107 20.59 -2.87 7.06
C TYR A 107 20.47 -3.78 5.82
N HIS A 108 19.64 -3.41 4.85
CA HIS A 108 19.34 -4.19 3.65
C HIS A 108 19.26 -3.32 2.39
N PRO A 109 20.26 -2.46 2.10
CA PRO A 109 20.20 -1.51 0.98
C PRO A 109 20.04 -2.18 -0.40
N GLU A 110 20.42 -3.46 -0.51
CA GLU A 110 20.32 -4.26 -1.73
C GLU A 110 18.88 -4.74 -2.03
N LEU A 111 17.98 -4.74 -1.03
CA LEU A 111 16.62 -5.21 -1.22
C LEU A 111 15.76 -4.15 -1.94
N PRO A 112 14.74 -4.56 -2.69
CA PRO A 112 13.82 -3.64 -3.35
C PRO A 112 13.10 -2.73 -2.33
N SER A 113 13.05 -1.42 -2.62
CA SER A 113 12.33 -0.47 -1.78
C SER A 113 10.83 -0.62 -1.94
N ARG A 114 10.07 -0.53 -0.84
CA ARG A 114 8.60 -0.46 -0.89
C ARG A 114 8.10 0.77 -1.64
N TYR A 115 8.91 1.84 -1.73
CA TYR A 115 8.54 3.10 -2.40
C TYR A 115 8.59 3.01 -3.92
N SER A 116 9.48 2.16 -4.45
CA SER A 116 9.73 2.04 -5.88
C SER A 116 9.59 0.61 -6.42
N SER A 117 8.80 -0.23 -5.74
CA SER A 117 8.51 -1.61 -6.15
C SER A 117 7.04 -1.79 -6.46
N ILE A 118 6.72 -2.78 -7.27
CA ILE A 118 5.35 -3.31 -7.32
C ILE A 118 5.20 -4.47 -6.34
N TRP A 119 4.01 -4.54 -5.72
CA TRP A 119 3.62 -5.69 -4.90
C TRP A 119 3.00 -6.74 -5.80
N VAL A 120 3.49 -7.97 -5.70
CA VAL A 120 2.95 -9.10 -6.43
C VAL A 120 2.71 -10.26 -5.49
N CYS A 121 1.79 -11.14 -5.85
CA CYS A 121 1.53 -12.38 -5.12
C CYS A 121 1.61 -13.60 -6.04
N ASN A 122 1.77 -14.76 -5.45
CA ASN A 122 1.66 -16.03 -6.13
C ASN A 122 0.20 -16.50 -6.22
N LYS A 123 -0.05 -17.63 -6.88
CA LYS A 123 -1.41 -18.18 -7.02
C LYS A 123 -2.06 -18.51 -5.66
N ALA A 124 -1.30 -18.93 -4.66
CA ALA A 124 -1.83 -19.29 -3.33
C ALA A 124 -2.38 -18.06 -2.58
N GLY A 125 -1.81 -16.87 -2.80
CA GLY A 125 -2.23 -15.61 -2.17
C GLY A 125 -3.44 -14.95 -2.82
N LEU A 126 -3.84 -15.33 -4.02
CA LEU A 126 -4.85 -14.59 -4.80
C LEU A 126 -6.15 -14.36 -4.05
N LYS A 127 -6.72 -15.38 -3.42
CA LYS A 127 -7.99 -15.27 -2.69
C LYS A 127 -7.89 -14.38 -1.46
N TYR A 128 -6.75 -14.42 -0.77
CA TYR A 128 -6.48 -13.58 0.39
C TYR A 128 -6.39 -12.11 -0.02
N TRP A 129 -5.57 -11.80 -1.01
CA TRP A 129 -5.34 -10.43 -1.46
C TRP A 129 -6.56 -9.84 -2.16
N GLU A 130 -7.31 -10.65 -2.92
CA GLU A 130 -8.60 -10.22 -3.49
C GLU A 130 -9.55 -9.75 -2.39
N LYS A 131 -9.75 -10.58 -1.36
CA LYS A 131 -10.58 -10.21 -0.22
C LYS A 131 -10.06 -8.96 0.49
N THR A 132 -8.75 -8.88 0.72
CA THR A 132 -8.12 -7.73 1.40
C THR A 132 -8.34 -6.42 0.66
N PHE A 133 -8.29 -6.44 -0.67
CA PHE A 133 -8.38 -5.21 -1.47
C PHE A 133 -9.77 -4.86 -1.96
N ASN A 134 -10.68 -5.83 -2.07
CA ASN A 134 -11.94 -5.64 -2.80
C ASN A 134 -13.20 -5.95 -1.98
N SER A 135 -13.13 -6.45 -0.71
CA SER A 135 -14.30 -6.91 0.04
C SER A 135 -15.30 -5.80 0.40
N ASP A 136 -14.82 -4.61 0.73
CA ASP A 136 -15.66 -3.52 1.22
C ASP A 136 -15.54 -2.26 0.35
N VAL A 137 -15.27 -2.48 -0.94
CA VAL A 137 -15.01 -1.41 -1.91
C VAL A 137 -16.11 -1.42 -2.96
N LYS A 138 -16.52 -0.24 -3.42
CA LYS A 138 -17.47 -0.10 -4.54
C LYS A 138 -16.88 -0.72 -5.81
N ASP A 139 -17.72 -1.22 -6.69
CA ASP A 139 -17.28 -1.91 -7.93
C ASP A 139 -16.33 -1.04 -8.77
N GLU A 140 -16.57 0.27 -8.83
CA GLU A 140 -15.73 1.24 -9.56
C GLU A 140 -14.34 1.48 -8.96
N ASP A 141 -14.14 1.10 -7.70
CA ASP A 141 -12.88 1.25 -6.96
C ASP A 141 -12.17 -0.08 -6.74
N LYS A 142 -12.76 -1.20 -7.16
CA LYS A 142 -12.14 -2.52 -7.08
C LYS A 142 -10.87 -2.57 -7.90
N ARG A 143 -9.87 -3.25 -7.37
CA ARG A 143 -8.59 -3.41 -8.06
C ARG A 143 -8.71 -4.45 -9.17
N ASP A 144 -8.14 -4.11 -10.30
CA ASP A 144 -7.96 -5.05 -11.41
C ASP A 144 -6.84 -6.04 -11.11
N LEU A 145 -7.03 -7.30 -11.45
CA LEU A 145 -6.00 -8.33 -11.36
C LEU A 145 -5.30 -8.55 -12.69
N PHE A 146 -3.98 -8.46 -12.67
CA PHE A 146 -3.14 -8.75 -13.83
C PHE A 146 -2.21 -9.92 -13.54
N LYS A 147 -2.05 -10.80 -14.51
CA LYS A 147 -0.98 -11.79 -14.53
C LYS A 147 0.20 -11.24 -15.28
N LEU A 148 1.36 -11.36 -14.68
CA LEU A 148 2.60 -10.74 -15.12
C LEU A 148 3.66 -11.79 -15.39
N ASN A 149 4.59 -11.45 -16.28
CA ASN A 149 5.87 -12.10 -16.42
C ASN A 149 6.98 -11.17 -15.95
N LEU A 150 7.80 -11.62 -15.03
CA LEU A 150 8.75 -10.82 -14.28
C LEU A 150 10.19 -11.29 -14.54
N THR A 151 11.09 -10.33 -14.82
CA THR A 151 12.53 -10.58 -14.93
C THR A 151 13.27 -9.51 -14.15
N GLY A 152 13.93 -9.87 -13.06
CA GLY A 152 14.61 -8.94 -12.16
C GLY A 152 14.74 -9.43 -10.74
N THR A 153 14.70 -8.50 -9.78
CA THR A 153 14.86 -8.80 -8.35
C THR A 153 13.49 -8.96 -7.69
N LEU A 154 13.31 -10.08 -7.02
CA LEU A 154 12.11 -10.39 -6.24
C LEU A 154 12.50 -10.60 -4.77
N PHE A 155 11.86 -9.89 -3.86
CA PHE A 155 11.99 -10.07 -2.42
C PHE A 155 10.70 -10.66 -1.87
N LYS A 156 10.81 -11.79 -1.15
CA LYS A 156 9.69 -12.50 -0.52
C LYS A 156 9.57 -12.07 0.94
N THR A 157 8.38 -11.70 1.37
CA THR A 157 8.02 -11.40 2.75
C THR A 157 6.56 -11.78 3.02
N SER A 158 5.99 -11.40 4.15
CA SER A 158 4.59 -11.66 4.49
C SER A 158 3.93 -10.43 5.12
N ASP A 159 2.65 -10.24 4.83
CA ASP A 159 1.80 -9.25 5.50
C ASP A 159 1.76 -9.44 7.03
N GLU A 160 1.96 -10.67 7.52
CA GLU A 160 2.02 -10.99 8.96
C GLU A 160 3.19 -10.33 9.68
N PHE A 161 4.21 -9.88 8.94
CA PHE A 161 5.39 -9.21 9.50
C PHE A 161 5.30 -7.69 9.41
N LEU A 162 4.23 -7.16 8.83
CA LEU A 162 3.99 -5.73 8.85
C LEU A 162 3.65 -5.28 10.28
N PRO A 163 4.30 -4.22 10.78
CA PRO A 163 3.93 -3.63 12.06
C PRO A 163 2.48 -3.16 12.06
N GLU A 164 1.79 -3.39 13.17
CA GLU A 164 0.39 -2.96 13.34
C GLU A 164 0.27 -1.43 13.36
N PHE A 165 -0.91 -0.93 13.00
CA PHE A 165 -1.22 0.49 13.11
C PHE A 165 -1.29 0.94 14.57
N GLY A 166 -0.97 2.21 14.80
CA GLY A 166 -1.00 2.83 16.14
C GLY A 166 0.27 2.64 16.98
N GLN A 167 1.26 1.93 16.43
CA GLN A 167 2.57 1.82 17.07
C GLN A 167 3.38 3.11 16.91
N SER A 168 4.29 3.38 17.86
CA SER A 168 5.24 4.47 17.71
C SER A 168 6.29 4.17 16.64
N TYR A 169 6.89 5.22 16.05
CA TYR A 169 7.99 5.08 15.11
C TYR A 169 9.10 4.15 15.64
N LYS A 170 9.51 4.33 16.90
CA LYS A 170 10.54 3.51 17.54
C LYS A 170 10.15 2.03 17.58
N SER A 171 8.91 1.73 17.98
CA SER A 171 8.42 0.35 18.04
C SER A 171 8.37 -0.30 16.66
N ILE A 172 7.91 0.44 15.64
CA ILE A 172 7.89 -0.03 14.25
C ILE A 172 9.31 -0.32 13.75
N TYR A 173 10.24 0.61 14.01
CA TYR A 173 11.63 0.47 13.58
C TYR A 173 12.32 -0.73 14.24
N GLU A 174 12.08 -0.97 15.54
CA GLU A 174 12.66 -2.09 16.30
C GLU A 174 12.13 -3.46 15.85
N THR A 175 10.97 -3.51 15.20
CA THR A 175 10.37 -4.75 14.69
C THR A 175 10.48 -4.93 13.17
N ALA A 176 11.06 -3.96 12.47
CA ALA A 176 11.19 -3.96 11.01
C ALA A 176 12.09 -5.08 10.47
N ASP A 177 12.98 -5.62 11.29
CA ASP A 177 13.85 -6.76 10.95
C ASP A 177 13.04 -7.96 10.46
N LYS A 178 11.93 -8.26 11.11
CA LYS A 178 11.05 -9.39 10.74
C LYS A 178 10.52 -9.28 9.32
N TYR A 179 10.16 -8.07 8.91
CA TYR A 179 9.67 -7.82 7.56
C TYR A 179 10.77 -7.94 6.51
N TRP A 180 11.99 -7.46 6.84
CA TRP A 180 13.11 -7.40 5.90
C TRP A 180 14.02 -8.63 5.96
N GLU A 181 13.73 -9.63 6.78
CA GLU A 181 14.52 -10.87 6.83
C GLU A 181 14.35 -11.67 5.52
N PRO A 182 15.41 -11.87 4.71
CA PRO A 182 15.29 -12.41 3.35
C PRO A 182 14.90 -13.90 3.28
N ASN A 183 14.92 -14.62 4.38
CA ASN A 183 14.55 -16.04 4.43
C ASN A 183 13.89 -16.33 5.77
N PHE A 184 12.79 -15.60 6.05
CA PHE A 184 12.09 -15.83 7.31
C PHE A 184 11.82 -17.32 7.52
N LYS A 185 12.36 -17.82 8.63
CA LYS A 185 12.26 -19.23 9.05
C LYS A 185 10.98 -19.51 9.82
N ASP A 186 10.32 -18.44 10.25
CA ASP A 186 9.12 -18.55 11.06
C ASP A 186 7.97 -19.13 10.23
N LYS A 187 7.14 -19.90 10.91
CA LYS A 187 5.91 -20.43 10.32
C LYS A 187 5.00 -19.27 9.93
N HIS A 188 4.66 -19.18 8.66
CA HIS A 188 3.80 -18.13 8.11
C HIS A 188 2.68 -18.73 7.27
N ASP A 189 1.61 -17.98 7.07
CA ASP A 189 0.55 -18.37 6.14
C ASP A 189 0.97 -18.05 4.70
N GLU A 190 1.18 -19.08 3.89
CA GLU A 190 1.57 -18.92 2.46
C GLU A 190 0.57 -18.08 1.65
N LYS A 191 -0.68 -17.93 2.13
CA LYS A 191 -1.69 -17.05 1.49
C LYS A 191 -1.40 -15.58 1.70
N LYS A 192 -0.72 -15.22 2.81
CA LYS A 192 -0.38 -13.84 3.18
C LYS A 192 1.00 -13.41 2.68
N VAL A 193 1.66 -14.28 1.94
CA VAL A 193 2.95 -13.94 1.33
C VAL A 193 2.77 -12.85 0.28
N GLU A 194 3.56 -11.81 0.41
CA GLU A 194 3.71 -10.75 -0.58
C GLU A 194 5.14 -10.74 -1.14
N TYR A 195 5.28 -10.17 -2.31
CA TYR A 195 6.59 -10.00 -2.93
C TYR A 195 6.75 -8.57 -3.40
N LEU A 196 7.90 -7.98 -3.13
CA LEU A 196 8.34 -6.73 -3.75
C LEU A 196 9.16 -7.05 -4.98
N PHE A 197 8.81 -6.45 -6.11
CA PHE A 197 9.51 -6.68 -7.36
C PHE A 197 10.07 -5.40 -7.96
N LYS A 198 11.32 -5.50 -8.45
CA LYS A 198 12.03 -4.48 -9.21
C LYS A 198 12.66 -5.12 -10.45
N GLY A 199 12.42 -4.55 -11.63
CA GLY A 199 12.93 -5.05 -12.89
C GLY A 199 11.94 -4.93 -14.05
N LYS A 200 12.11 -5.76 -15.07
CA LYS A 200 11.26 -5.78 -16.26
C LYS A 200 9.97 -6.53 -16.00
N VAL A 201 8.86 -5.89 -16.31
CA VAL A 201 7.49 -6.43 -16.23
C VAL A 201 6.91 -6.53 -17.63
N ARG A 202 6.27 -7.67 -17.95
CA ARG A 202 5.37 -7.81 -19.09
C ARG A 202 3.99 -8.20 -18.60
N VAL A 203 2.97 -7.47 -19.02
CA VAL A 203 1.57 -7.75 -18.73
C VAL A 203 1.08 -8.86 -19.67
N LEU A 204 0.67 -9.99 -19.11
CA LEU A 204 0.24 -11.15 -19.91
C LEU A 204 -1.27 -11.15 -20.17
N GLU A 205 -2.06 -10.91 -19.12
CA GLU A 205 -3.52 -10.94 -19.19
C GLU A 205 -4.13 -10.16 -18.02
N LYS A 206 -5.32 -9.60 -18.24
CA LYS A 206 -6.21 -9.15 -17.18
C LYS A 206 -7.07 -10.34 -16.75
N VAL A 207 -7.03 -10.67 -15.48
CA VAL A 207 -7.65 -11.88 -14.93
C VAL A 207 -9.02 -11.56 -14.35
N ASP A 208 -10.03 -12.32 -14.76
CA ASP A 208 -11.37 -12.22 -14.18
C ASP A 208 -11.48 -13.09 -12.92
N TYR A 209 -11.81 -12.47 -11.80
CA TYR A 209 -11.99 -13.16 -10.50
C TYR A 209 -13.14 -14.15 -10.48
N THR A 210 -14.19 -13.89 -11.23
CA THR A 210 -15.41 -14.72 -11.23
C THR A 210 -15.12 -16.15 -11.66
N ASN A 211 -14.03 -16.36 -12.38
CA ASN A 211 -13.59 -17.65 -12.91
C ASN A 211 -12.54 -18.36 -12.05
N MET A 212 -12.13 -17.78 -10.91
CA MET A 212 -11.15 -18.38 -9.99
C MET A 212 -11.83 -19.13 -8.85
N LYS A 213 -12.57 -20.20 -9.19
CA LYS A 213 -13.08 -21.17 -8.20
C LYS A 213 -12.05 -22.24 -7.87
#